data_9f22a6a62ba334ccd561a84dbb04e675
#
_entry.id   9f22a6a62ba334ccd561a84dbb04e675
#
_cell.length_a   1.000
_cell.length_b   1.000
_cell.length_c   1.000
_cell.angle_alpha   90.00
_cell.angle_beta   90.00
_cell.angle_gamma   90.00
#
_symmetry.space_group_name_H-M   'P 1'
#
loop_
_entity.id
_entity.type
_entity.pdbx_description
1 polymer ?
#
loop_
_entity_poly.entity_id
_entity_poly.type
_entity_poly.pdbx_seq_one_letter_code
_entity_poly.pdbx_strand_id
1 'polypeptide(L)'
;MFTAGKGRLLALSAVVVGAAIALSGCASSNPLATGSAKASGPTVIVGSQAYYSNTIIAEIYSQALEAGGFKVDRQFNIGQREVYLPEIEAGKIDVFPEYIGSLDQQINKDQGKVAPGGSADEVYANLTSVLPAGLRVLDKAAAADQNSWTVTQA
;
A
#
# COMPACT_ATOMS: atom_id res chain seq x y z
N MET A 1 61.45 -5.14 -61.94
CA MET A 1 61.85 -6.52 -62.25
C MET A 1 60.99 -7.43 -61.38
N PHE A 2 60.21 -8.25 -62.03
CA PHE A 2 59.50 -9.45 -61.53
C PHE A 2 58.57 -9.31 -60.29
N THR A 3 57.40 -9.59 -60.34
CA THR A 3 56.33 -10.49 -60.81
C THR A 3 55.58 -11.07 -59.64
N ALA A 4 54.34 -10.80 -59.66
CA ALA A 4 53.20 -11.74 -59.61
C ALA A 4 53.11 -12.75 -58.46
N GLY A 5 51.94 -12.75 -57.88
CA GLY A 5 51.45 -13.82 -57.01
C GLY A 5 49.97 -13.64 -56.69
N LYS A 6 49.11 -14.12 -57.62
CA LYS A 6 47.66 -14.25 -57.41
C LYS A 6 47.38 -15.35 -56.39
N GLY A 7 46.57 -15.05 -55.41
CA GLY A 7 46.00 -16.05 -54.53
C GLY A 7 44.60 -15.63 -54.09
N ARG A 8 43.60 -16.00 -54.90
CA ARG A 8 42.18 -15.95 -54.50
C ARG A 8 41.90 -17.10 -53.54
N LEU A 9 41.59 -16.81 -52.36
CA LEU A 9 40.90 -17.76 -51.46
C LEU A 9 39.60 -17.16 -51.03
N LEU A 10 38.56 -17.70 -51.60
CA LEU A 10 37.15 -17.51 -51.19
C LEU A 10 36.99 -18.16 -49.79
N ALA A 11 36.86 -17.37 -48.78
CA ALA A 11 36.37 -17.87 -47.49
C ALA A 11 34.86 -17.61 -47.39
N LEU A 12 34.14 -18.69 -47.50
CA LEU A 12 32.68 -18.71 -47.17
C LEU A 12 32.53 -18.47 -45.69
N SER A 13 32.07 -17.29 -45.33
CA SER A 13 31.58 -17.00 -43.97
C SER A 13 30.16 -17.55 -43.84
N ALA A 14 30.04 -18.67 -43.21
CA ALA A 14 28.75 -19.20 -42.77
C ALA A 14 28.17 -18.28 -41.67
N VAL A 15 27.12 -17.55 -42.01
CA VAL A 15 26.30 -16.81 -41.06
C VAL A 15 25.46 -17.81 -40.30
N VAL A 16 25.86 -18.14 -39.10
CA VAL A 16 25.01 -18.88 -38.14
C VAL A 16 24.04 -17.87 -37.55
N VAL A 17 22.85 -17.81 -38.11
CA VAL A 17 21.74 -17.11 -37.45
C VAL A 17 21.26 -17.98 -36.30
N GLY A 18 21.78 -17.72 -35.13
CA GLY A 18 21.29 -18.27 -33.85
C GLY A 18 19.94 -17.67 -33.56
N ALA A 19 18.85 -18.38 -33.87
CA ALA A 19 17.51 -18.05 -33.37
C ALA A 19 17.51 -18.24 -31.85
N ALA A 20 17.70 -17.16 -31.10
CA ALA A 20 17.40 -17.13 -29.69
C ALA A 20 15.88 -17.21 -29.52
N ILE A 21 15.38 -18.42 -29.35
CA ILE A 21 14.01 -18.64 -28.87
C ILE A 21 13.98 -18.15 -27.41
N ALA A 22 13.49 -16.94 -27.22
CA ALA A 22 13.09 -16.49 -25.91
C ALA A 22 11.88 -17.36 -25.49
N LEU A 23 12.16 -18.38 -24.69
CA LEU A 23 11.12 -19.05 -23.91
C LEU A 23 10.63 -17.99 -22.90
N SER A 24 9.59 -17.26 -23.30
CA SER A 24 8.76 -16.57 -22.33
C SER A 24 8.08 -17.66 -21.50
N GLY A 25 8.72 -18.01 -20.39
CA GLY A 25 8.14 -18.87 -19.39
C GLY A 25 6.79 -18.30 -18.97
N CYS A 26 5.73 -19.05 -19.22
CA CYS A 26 4.43 -18.81 -18.63
C CYS A 26 4.66 -18.75 -17.12
N ALA A 27 4.54 -17.55 -16.57
CA ALA A 27 4.52 -17.37 -15.13
C ALA A 27 3.42 -18.27 -14.58
N SER A 28 3.80 -19.20 -13.72
CA SER A 28 2.89 -20.06 -13.01
C SER A 28 1.86 -19.19 -12.32
N SER A 29 0.59 -19.47 -12.58
CA SER A 29 -0.55 -18.82 -11.93
C SER A 29 -0.69 -19.27 -10.46
N ASN A 30 0.38 -19.12 -9.70
CA ASN A 30 0.33 -19.31 -8.26
C ASN A 30 0.05 -17.92 -7.65
N PRO A 31 -1.17 -17.64 -7.14
CA PRO A 31 -1.48 -16.35 -6.56
C PRO A 31 -0.67 -16.04 -5.28
N LEU A 32 0.07 -17.02 -4.79
CA LEU A 32 0.99 -16.88 -3.66
C LEU A 32 2.47 -16.83 -4.09
N ALA A 33 2.78 -16.94 -5.38
CA ALA A 33 4.12 -16.70 -5.88
C ALA A 33 4.36 -15.18 -5.87
N THR A 34 4.86 -14.67 -4.79
CA THR A 34 5.42 -13.32 -4.68
C THR A 34 6.62 -13.24 -5.62
N GLY A 35 6.37 -12.94 -6.88
CA GLY A 35 7.41 -12.41 -7.75
C GLY A 35 7.83 -11.10 -7.12
N SER A 36 8.99 -11.10 -6.47
CA SER A 36 9.58 -9.89 -5.92
C SER A 36 9.90 -8.93 -7.07
N ALA A 37 8.91 -8.17 -7.50
CA ALA A 37 9.15 -6.97 -8.26
C ALA A 37 10.08 -6.13 -7.39
N LYS A 38 11.26 -5.83 -7.89
CA LYS A 38 12.25 -5.05 -7.13
C LYS A 38 11.62 -3.69 -6.87
N ALA A 39 11.15 -3.47 -5.65
CA ALA A 39 10.50 -2.24 -5.24
C ALA A 39 11.42 -1.06 -5.56
N SER A 40 10.99 -0.15 -6.43
CA SER A 40 11.82 0.94 -6.97
C SER A 40 11.30 2.34 -6.63
N GLY A 41 10.17 2.42 -5.93
CA GLY A 41 9.53 3.67 -5.51
C GLY A 41 10.03 4.21 -4.16
N PRO A 42 9.52 5.38 -3.74
CA PRO A 42 9.70 5.86 -2.37
C PRO A 42 9.14 4.84 -1.39
N THR A 43 9.65 4.88 -0.16
CA THR A 43 9.11 4.04 0.92
C THR A 43 7.79 4.65 1.39
N VAL A 44 6.76 3.82 1.50
CA VAL A 44 5.46 4.16 2.09
C VAL A 44 5.44 3.70 3.53
N ILE A 45 5.18 4.60 4.45
CA ILE A 45 5.09 4.30 5.88
C ILE A 45 3.64 3.97 6.21
N VAL A 46 3.41 2.73 6.66
CA VAL A 46 2.09 2.24 7.05
C VAL A 46 2.05 2.08 8.56
N GLY A 47 1.16 2.82 9.21
CA GLY A 47 0.96 2.77 10.65
C GLY A 47 -0.23 1.92 11.07
N SER A 48 -0.29 1.57 12.36
CA SER A 48 -1.49 0.99 13.00
C SER A 48 -1.66 1.43 14.44
N GLN A 49 -2.93 1.43 14.87
CA GLN A 49 -3.28 1.53 16.29
C GLN A 49 -2.82 0.29 17.05
N ALA A 50 -2.82 0.38 18.38
CA ALA A 50 -2.55 -0.76 19.27
C ALA A 50 -3.77 -1.69 19.43
N TYR A 51 -4.53 -1.92 18.36
CA TYR A 51 -5.63 -2.87 18.28
C TYR A 51 -5.31 -3.98 17.31
N TYR A 52 -5.60 -5.20 17.68
CA TYR A 52 -5.31 -6.37 16.85
C TYR A 52 -5.97 -6.30 15.47
N SER A 53 -7.25 -5.92 15.41
CA SER A 53 -7.99 -5.76 14.14
C SER A 53 -7.34 -4.70 13.24
N ASN A 54 -6.91 -3.59 13.80
CA ASN A 54 -6.28 -2.51 13.04
C ASN A 54 -4.91 -2.92 12.50
N THR A 55 -4.12 -3.65 13.30
CA THR A 55 -2.83 -4.20 12.86
C THR A 55 -2.98 -5.18 11.70
N ILE A 56 -4.03 -6.03 11.71
CA ILE A 56 -4.32 -6.93 10.58
C ILE A 56 -4.62 -6.13 9.30
N ILE A 57 -5.45 -5.11 9.40
CA ILE A 57 -5.80 -4.27 8.23
C ILE A 57 -4.55 -3.54 7.70
N ALA A 58 -3.73 -3.00 8.59
CA ALA A 58 -2.47 -2.36 8.22
C ALA A 58 -1.51 -3.32 7.51
N GLU A 59 -1.43 -4.58 7.96
CA GLU A 59 -0.63 -5.60 7.30
C GLU A 59 -1.19 -5.95 5.90
N ILE A 60 -2.50 -6.05 5.74
CA ILE A 60 -3.14 -6.27 4.43
C ILE A 60 -2.79 -5.13 3.47
N TYR A 61 -2.86 -3.87 3.92
CA TYR A 61 -2.48 -2.71 3.11
C TYR A 61 -0.99 -2.73 2.76
N SER A 62 -0.15 -3.10 3.71
CA SER A 62 1.30 -3.23 3.49
C SER A 62 1.60 -4.24 2.39
N GLN A 63 1.02 -5.43 2.45
CA GLN A 63 1.20 -6.47 1.43
C GLN A 63 0.64 -6.06 0.07
N ALA A 64 -0.49 -5.38 0.03
CA ALA A 64 -1.07 -4.86 -1.21
C ALA A 64 -0.15 -3.81 -1.87
N LEU A 65 0.43 -2.92 -1.09
CA LEU A 65 1.40 -1.93 -1.57
C LEU A 65 2.68 -2.60 -2.07
N GLU A 66 3.20 -3.59 -1.35
CA GLU A 66 4.37 -4.37 -1.77
C GLU A 66 4.10 -5.13 -3.07
N ALA A 67 2.91 -5.73 -3.21
CA ALA A 67 2.48 -6.36 -4.45
C ALA A 67 2.36 -5.35 -5.62
N GLY A 68 2.05 -4.10 -5.32
CA GLY A 68 2.06 -2.97 -6.25
C GLY A 68 3.46 -2.42 -6.56
N GLY A 69 4.52 -2.99 -5.98
CA GLY A 69 5.91 -2.58 -6.24
C GLY A 69 6.43 -1.43 -5.37
N PHE A 70 5.73 -1.08 -4.30
CA PHE A 70 6.19 -0.08 -3.33
C PHE A 70 7.10 -0.73 -2.28
N LYS A 71 8.01 0.05 -1.73
CA LYS A 71 8.67 -0.30 -0.47
C LYS A 71 7.75 0.11 0.67
N VAL A 72 7.63 -0.74 1.69
CA VAL A 72 6.79 -0.45 2.85
C VAL A 72 7.62 -0.50 4.12
N ASP A 73 7.47 0.53 4.95
CA ASP A 73 7.92 0.55 6.34
C ASP A 73 6.70 0.42 7.25
N ARG A 74 6.71 -0.57 8.14
CA ARG A 74 5.61 -0.92 9.03
C ARG A 74 5.84 -0.32 10.41
N GLN A 75 5.02 0.64 10.78
CA GLN A 75 5.01 1.25 12.11
C GLN A 75 3.71 0.88 12.84
N PHE A 76 3.68 -0.34 13.36
CA PHE A 76 2.47 -0.90 13.97
C PHE A 76 2.45 -0.73 15.49
N ASN A 77 1.25 -0.82 16.07
CA ASN A 77 1.00 -0.71 17.50
C ASN A 77 1.48 0.62 18.11
N ILE A 78 1.31 1.72 17.41
CA ILE A 78 1.81 3.04 17.83
C ILE A 78 1.08 3.55 19.11
N GLY A 79 -0.13 3.08 19.36
CA GLY A 79 -0.92 3.49 20.51
C GLY A 79 -2.31 3.98 20.15
N GLN A 80 -2.79 4.97 20.90
CA GLN A 80 -4.10 5.59 20.71
C GLN A 80 -4.03 6.83 19.81
N ARG A 81 -5.18 7.42 19.45
CA ARG A 81 -5.27 8.56 18.52
C ARG A 81 -4.44 9.75 18.92
N GLU A 82 -4.37 10.04 20.19
CA GLU A 82 -3.59 11.15 20.74
C GLU A 82 -2.08 11.01 20.44
N VAL A 83 -1.60 9.79 20.18
CA VAL A 83 -0.19 9.52 19.88
C VAL A 83 0.07 9.55 18.38
N TYR A 84 -0.73 8.86 17.56
CA TYR A 84 -0.42 8.69 16.14
C TYR A 84 -1.01 9.79 15.24
N LEU A 85 -2.12 10.42 15.63
CA LEU A 85 -2.75 11.44 14.78
C LEU A 85 -1.81 12.63 14.49
N PRO A 86 -1.07 13.17 15.48
CA PRO A 86 -0.06 14.19 15.22
C PRO A 86 1.06 13.74 14.27
N GLU A 87 1.43 12.45 14.29
CA GLU A 87 2.46 11.90 13.41
C GLU A 87 1.94 11.78 11.95
N ILE A 88 0.66 11.46 11.78
CA ILE A 88 0.00 11.47 10.47
C ILE A 88 -0.07 12.90 9.94
N GLU A 89 -0.52 13.85 10.74
CA GLU A 89 -0.61 15.27 10.39
C GLU A 89 0.76 15.88 10.04
N ALA A 90 1.81 15.40 10.70
CA ALA A 90 3.19 15.78 10.40
C ALA A 90 3.78 15.10 9.15
N GLY A 91 3.03 14.23 8.47
CA GLY A 91 3.48 13.50 7.30
C GLY A 91 4.54 12.44 7.57
N LYS A 92 4.60 11.94 8.81
CA LYS A 92 5.52 10.86 9.19
C LYS A 92 4.94 9.46 8.98
N ILE A 93 3.65 9.38 8.71
CA ILE A 93 2.92 8.16 8.38
C ILE A 93 2.09 8.47 7.14
N ASP A 94 2.22 7.65 6.10
CA ASP A 94 1.59 7.89 4.80
C ASP A 94 0.22 7.21 4.69
N VAL A 95 0.06 6.02 5.30
CA VAL A 95 -1.17 5.22 5.25
C VAL A 95 -1.50 4.70 6.63
N PHE A 96 -2.76 4.85 7.02
CA PHE A 96 -3.23 4.42 8.32
C PHE A 96 -4.69 3.94 8.25
N PRO A 97 -4.99 2.70 8.67
CA PRO A 97 -6.39 2.24 8.82
C PRO A 97 -7.06 2.94 9.97
N GLU A 98 -8.27 3.47 9.74
CA GLU A 98 -9.03 4.16 10.75
C GLU A 98 -10.51 3.79 10.75
N TYR A 99 -11.15 4.07 11.86
CA TYR A 99 -12.59 3.88 12.07
C TYR A 99 -13.29 5.23 11.94
N ILE A 100 -14.09 5.39 10.88
CA ILE A 100 -14.66 6.70 10.49
C ILE A 100 -15.39 7.41 11.62
N GLY A 101 -16.18 6.70 12.41
CA GLY A 101 -16.95 7.31 13.52
C GLY A 101 -16.06 7.80 14.65
N SER A 102 -15.06 7.01 15.03
CA SER A 102 -14.16 7.38 16.12
C SER A 102 -13.18 8.50 15.71
N LEU A 103 -12.72 8.49 14.45
CA LEU A 103 -11.87 9.56 13.94
C LEU A 103 -12.67 10.87 13.79
N ASP A 104 -13.89 10.79 13.28
CA ASP A 104 -14.80 11.94 13.17
C ASP A 104 -15.04 12.59 14.53
N GLN A 105 -15.33 11.79 15.56
CA GLN A 105 -15.50 12.29 16.94
C GLN A 105 -14.22 12.95 17.46
N GLN A 106 -13.06 12.36 17.25
CA GLN A 106 -11.79 12.91 17.73
C GLN A 106 -11.48 14.25 17.07
N ILE A 107 -11.56 14.34 15.76
CA ILE A 107 -11.24 15.57 15.02
C ILE A 107 -12.22 16.70 15.37
N ASN A 108 -13.52 16.40 15.47
CA ASN A 108 -14.49 17.39 15.91
C ASN A 108 -14.20 17.88 17.35
N LYS A 109 -13.88 16.97 18.26
CA LYS A 109 -13.49 17.29 19.63
C LYS A 109 -12.26 18.22 19.67
N ASP A 110 -11.23 17.90 18.91
CA ASP A 110 -10.00 18.70 18.85
C ASP A 110 -10.24 20.10 18.29
N GLN A 111 -11.28 20.25 17.45
CA GLN A 111 -11.77 21.54 16.94
C GLN A 111 -12.78 22.22 17.89
N GLY A 112 -13.03 21.68 19.07
CA GLY A 112 -14.01 22.23 20.02
C GLY A 112 -15.47 22.05 19.56
N LYS A 113 -15.75 21.06 18.71
CA LYS A 113 -17.07 20.75 18.14
C LYS A 113 -17.56 19.39 18.65
N VAL A 114 -18.84 19.14 18.42
CA VAL A 114 -19.46 17.84 18.63
C VAL A 114 -19.71 17.21 17.26
N ALA A 115 -19.27 15.97 17.06
CA ALA A 115 -19.56 15.24 15.84
C ALA A 115 -21.07 15.02 15.69
N PRO A 116 -21.66 15.24 14.51
CA PRO A 116 -23.11 15.20 14.33
C PRO A 116 -23.71 13.80 14.50
N GLY A 117 -22.93 12.76 14.34
CA GLY A 117 -23.41 11.39 14.30
C GLY A 117 -24.21 11.10 13.03
N GLY A 118 -24.94 9.97 13.02
CA GLY A 118 -25.81 9.60 11.90
C GLY A 118 -25.45 8.27 11.25
N SER A 119 -25.88 8.09 10.01
CA SER A 119 -25.54 6.93 9.18
C SER A 119 -24.04 6.93 8.83
N ALA A 120 -23.51 5.80 8.39
CA ALA A 120 -22.12 5.69 7.97
C ALA A 120 -21.76 6.67 6.83
N ASP A 121 -22.72 7.00 5.96
CA ASP A 121 -22.51 7.96 4.88
C ASP A 121 -22.44 9.40 5.40
N GLU A 122 -23.30 9.77 6.34
CA GLU A 122 -23.29 11.09 6.97
C GLU A 122 -22.03 11.31 7.78
N VAL A 123 -21.62 10.32 8.58
CA VAL A 123 -20.35 10.38 9.34
C VAL A 123 -19.15 10.48 8.42
N TYR A 124 -19.12 9.70 7.34
CA TYR A 124 -18.04 9.78 6.34
C TYR A 124 -17.98 11.16 5.66
N ALA A 125 -19.10 11.70 5.29
CA ALA A 125 -19.19 13.03 4.70
C ALA A 125 -18.72 14.12 5.68
N ASN A 126 -19.14 14.04 6.95
CA ASN A 126 -18.67 14.98 7.98
C ASN A 126 -17.16 14.86 8.19
N LEU A 127 -16.64 13.66 8.39
CA LEU A 127 -15.19 13.41 8.53
C LEU A 127 -14.40 14.02 7.37
N THR A 128 -14.85 13.78 6.14
CA THR A 128 -14.19 14.34 4.94
C THR A 128 -14.14 15.89 4.99
N SER A 129 -15.17 16.52 5.55
CA SER A 129 -15.27 17.98 5.63
C SER A 129 -14.44 18.61 6.74
N VAL A 130 -14.11 17.86 7.79
CA VAL A 130 -13.40 18.35 8.99
C VAL A 130 -11.93 17.91 9.06
N LEU A 131 -11.48 17.09 8.12
CA LEU A 131 -10.09 16.63 8.08
C LEU A 131 -9.10 17.81 8.05
N PRO A 132 -8.00 17.72 8.79
CA PRO A 132 -6.88 18.64 8.66
C PRO A 132 -6.33 18.70 7.22
N ALA A 133 -5.80 19.86 6.86
CA ALA A 133 -5.19 20.05 5.54
C ALA A 133 -4.04 19.04 5.32
N GLY A 134 -3.95 18.50 4.13
CA GLY A 134 -2.94 17.50 3.77
C GLY A 134 -3.37 16.05 4.01
N LEU A 135 -4.46 15.82 4.75
CA LEU A 135 -5.02 14.49 4.97
C LEU A 135 -6.18 14.19 4.00
N ARG A 136 -6.38 12.93 3.71
CA ARG A 136 -7.48 12.43 2.90
C ARG A 136 -7.98 11.10 3.42
N VAL A 137 -9.29 10.93 3.53
CA VAL A 137 -9.90 9.60 3.67
C VAL A 137 -10.12 9.00 2.28
N LEU A 138 -9.82 7.72 2.17
CA LEU A 138 -10.16 6.90 1.00
C LEU A 138 -11.60 6.39 1.14
N ASP A 139 -12.10 5.70 0.12
CA ASP A 139 -13.44 5.11 0.15
C ASP A 139 -13.58 4.19 1.36
N LYS A 140 -14.68 4.35 2.09
CA LYS A 140 -14.95 3.53 3.26
C LYS A 140 -15.25 2.08 2.87
N ALA A 141 -14.71 1.14 3.63
CA ALA A 141 -15.06 -0.26 3.48
C ALA A 141 -16.54 -0.51 3.89
N ALA A 142 -17.18 -1.47 3.23
CA ALA A 142 -18.52 -1.95 3.63
C ALA A 142 -18.43 -2.91 4.83
N ALA A 143 -17.66 -2.52 5.86
CA ALA A 143 -17.44 -3.29 7.08
C ALA A 143 -17.76 -2.40 8.29
N ALA A 144 -18.22 -3.00 9.36
CA ALA A 144 -18.49 -2.31 10.61
C ALA A 144 -17.73 -2.98 11.76
N ASP A 145 -17.06 -2.17 12.57
CA ASP A 145 -16.47 -2.55 13.85
C ASP A 145 -17.14 -1.66 14.90
N GLN A 146 -18.06 -2.24 15.68
CA GLN A 146 -18.89 -1.51 16.62
C GLN A 146 -18.66 -2.00 18.05
N ASN A 147 -18.62 -1.07 18.98
CA ASN A 147 -18.65 -1.39 20.39
C ASN A 147 -20.00 -1.99 20.76
N SER A 148 -20.00 -3.01 21.61
CA SER A 148 -21.18 -3.63 22.16
C SER A 148 -21.07 -3.80 23.67
N TRP A 149 -22.22 -3.81 24.34
CA TRP A 149 -22.31 -4.18 25.74
C TRP A 149 -22.61 -5.67 25.84
N THR A 150 -21.75 -6.40 26.51
CA THR A 150 -21.94 -7.83 26.73
C THR A 150 -22.31 -8.04 28.20
N VAL A 151 -23.42 -8.72 28.43
CA VAL A 151 -23.90 -9.08 29.79
C VAL A 151 -24.06 -10.60 29.89
N THR A 152 -23.91 -11.13 31.07
CA THR A 152 -24.23 -12.55 31.35
C THR A 152 -25.74 -12.76 31.26
N GLN A 153 -26.15 -13.87 30.69
CA GLN A 153 -27.54 -14.30 30.73
C GLN A 153 -27.91 -14.68 32.17
N ALA A 154 -28.97 -14.10 32.73
CA ALA A 154 -29.48 -14.41 34.07
C ALA A 154 -30.18 -15.77 34.09
#